data_fb59d4703045a8b3b00035e79ca09614
#
_entry.id   fb59d4703045a8b3b00035e79ca09614
#
_cell.length_a   1.000
_cell.length_b   1.000
_cell.length_c   1.000
_cell.angle_alpha   90.00
_cell.angle_beta   90.00
_cell.angle_gamma   90.00
#
_symmetry.space_group_name_H-M   'P 1'
#
loop_
_entity.id
_entity.type
_entity.pdbx_description
1 polymer ?
#
loop_
_entity_poly.entity_id
_entity_poly.type
_entity_poly.pdbx_seq_one_letter_code
_entity_poly.pdbx_strand_id
1 'polypeptide(L)'
;MGLIENIKVKAKLQLRTIVLPEPEDERVLKATQQVLEEKTAKVILIGNVETIKADAAKCGANIEGATIVDPKNFDNIDKYIDELVELRKTKNLSREEATEIMTTEPRFFGCMMVRLGDADGLVAGSNSPTADVLKAAIHVIKTAPGINTVSSTFIMETADGNFGDNGLILFADCAVIPEPNAEQLADIACATAATAASVVGLEPRVAMLSFSTKGSAKHPLVDKVQYACEILDERNVNFSFDGELQADAAIVEAIGAKKAPGSKVAGHANILVFPDLQSGNIGYKLVQRFAGAEAHGPIVQGLNQPVNDLSRGCSVEDIANLVAITATQIK
;
A
#
# COMPACT_ATOMS: atom_id res chain seq x y z
N MET A 1 -18.37 6.61 -13.07
CA MET A 1 -17.15 7.24 -12.57
C MET A 1 -16.21 6.09 -12.23
N GLY A 2 -14.98 6.08 -12.79
CA GLY A 2 -14.00 5.01 -12.52
C GLY A 2 -13.52 5.03 -11.07
N LEU A 3 -12.80 3.99 -10.66
CA LEU A 3 -12.28 3.86 -9.29
C LEU A 3 -11.42 5.07 -8.90
N ILE A 4 -10.44 5.42 -9.72
CA ILE A 4 -9.50 6.52 -9.43
C ILE A 4 -10.22 7.86 -9.30
N GLU A 5 -11.21 8.14 -10.14
CA GLU A 5 -12.01 9.35 -10.03
C GLU A 5 -12.76 9.43 -8.69
N ASN A 6 -13.33 8.31 -8.22
CA ASN A 6 -13.99 8.25 -6.93
C ASN A 6 -13.00 8.47 -5.77
N ILE A 7 -11.80 7.90 -5.86
CA ILE A 7 -10.72 8.10 -4.88
C ILE A 7 -10.27 9.57 -4.87
N LYS A 8 -10.06 10.19 -6.04
CA LYS A 8 -9.73 11.62 -6.15
C LYS A 8 -10.80 12.51 -5.53
N VAL A 9 -12.08 12.20 -5.71
CA VAL A 9 -13.18 12.94 -5.06
C VAL A 9 -13.09 12.84 -3.54
N LYS A 10 -12.87 11.64 -2.98
CA LYS A 10 -12.68 11.46 -1.53
C LYS A 10 -11.44 12.20 -1.02
N ALA A 11 -10.32 12.13 -1.73
CA ALA A 11 -9.07 12.79 -1.37
C ALA A 11 -9.24 14.32 -1.30
N LYS A 12 -9.95 14.93 -2.28
CA LYS A 12 -10.27 16.37 -2.28
C LYS A 12 -11.04 16.82 -1.04
N LEU A 13 -11.95 16.00 -0.53
CA LEU A 13 -12.74 16.34 0.66
C LEU A 13 -11.90 16.32 1.94
N GLN A 14 -10.87 15.48 1.99
CA GLN A 14 -9.99 15.34 3.15
C GLN A 14 -8.80 16.32 3.11
N LEU A 15 -8.31 16.62 1.93
CA LEU A 15 -7.17 17.49 1.62
C LEU A 15 -5.96 17.26 2.54
N ARG A 16 -5.51 16.00 2.62
CA ARG A 16 -4.39 15.54 3.44
C ARG A 16 -3.05 16.05 2.92
N THR A 17 -2.05 16.06 3.80
CA THR A 17 -0.69 16.49 3.47
C THR A 17 0.18 15.26 3.19
N ILE A 18 0.68 15.12 1.97
CA ILE A 18 1.47 13.97 1.52
C ILE A 18 2.91 14.41 1.21
N VAL A 19 3.86 13.65 1.73
CA VAL A 19 5.30 13.87 1.50
C VAL A 19 5.75 13.14 0.24
N LEU A 20 6.47 13.84 -0.63
CA LEU A 20 7.18 13.29 -1.79
C LEU A 20 8.68 13.56 -1.60
N PRO A 21 9.47 12.57 -1.14
CA PRO A 21 10.84 12.80 -0.71
C PRO A 21 11.88 12.72 -1.84
N GLU A 22 11.47 12.52 -3.11
CA GLU A 22 12.34 12.30 -4.26
C GLU A 22 12.15 13.38 -5.35
N PRO A 23 12.24 14.69 -5.03
CA PRO A 23 11.99 15.77 -5.99
C PRO A 23 13.07 15.94 -7.06
N GLU A 24 14.19 15.21 -6.97
CA GLU A 24 15.20 15.10 -8.02
C GLU A 24 14.70 14.34 -9.26
N ASP A 25 13.61 13.59 -9.14
CA ASP A 25 12.91 12.97 -10.25
C ASP A 25 11.89 13.94 -10.85
N GLU A 26 12.07 14.30 -12.13
CA GLU A 26 11.17 15.24 -12.82
C GLU A 26 9.71 14.79 -12.82
N ARG A 27 9.45 13.47 -12.76
CA ARG A 27 8.10 12.91 -12.69
C ARG A 27 7.41 13.30 -11.39
N VAL A 28 8.15 13.34 -10.28
CA VAL A 28 7.64 13.76 -8.97
C VAL A 28 7.26 15.24 -8.99
N LEU A 29 8.07 16.09 -9.63
CA LEU A 29 7.76 17.51 -9.76
C LEU A 29 6.52 17.75 -10.63
N LYS A 30 6.39 17.05 -11.75
CA LYS A 30 5.22 17.11 -12.62
C LYS A 30 3.96 16.55 -11.94
N ALA A 31 4.09 15.46 -11.19
CA ALA A 31 3.00 14.91 -10.38
C ALA A 31 2.58 15.86 -9.26
N THR A 32 3.54 16.57 -8.65
CA THR A 32 3.24 17.64 -7.67
C THR A 32 2.34 18.70 -8.27
N GLN A 33 2.67 19.20 -9.47
CA GLN A 33 1.80 20.15 -10.19
C GLN A 33 0.39 19.56 -10.37
N GLN A 34 0.27 18.36 -10.89
CA GLN A 34 -1.03 17.71 -11.12
C GLN A 34 -1.85 17.58 -9.83
N VAL A 35 -1.22 17.11 -8.74
CA VAL A 35 -1.87 16.96 -7.42
C VAL A 35 -2.40 18.30 -6.90
N LEU A 36 -1.61 19.38 -7.05
CA LEU A 36 -1.99 20.72 -6.62
C LEU A 36 -3.13 21.31 -7.49
N GLU A 37 -3.06 21.15 -8.80
CA GLU A 37 -4.10 21.58 -9.74
C GLU A 37 -5.42 20.83 -9.50
N GLU A 38 -5.33 19.52 -9.30
CA GLU A 38 -6.48 18.66 -8.99
C GLU A 38 -6.98 18.83 -7.55
N LYS A 39 -6.18 19.45 -6.66
CA LYS A 39 -6.47 19.62 -5.22
C LYS A 39 -6.75 18.30 -4.49
N THR A 40 -6.04 17.23 -4.84
CA THR A 40 -6.20 15.92 -4.23
C THR A 40 -5.42 15.77 -2.92
N ALA A 41 -4.36 16.56 -2.75
CA ALA A 41 -3.58 16.65 -1.51
C ALA A 41 -2.83 17.98 -1.42
N LYS A 42 -2.36 18.34 -0.20
CA LYS A 42 -1.23 19.26 -0.01
C LYS A 42 0.05 18.45 -0.17
N VAL A 43 1.09 19.06 -0.71
CA VAL A 43 2.36 18.37 -0.99
C VAL A 43 3.51 18.99 -0.22
N ILE A 44 4.33 18.12 0.41
CA ILE A 44 5.63 18.48 0.95
C ILE A 44 6.71 17.82 0.10
N LEU A 45 7.63 18.60 -0.43
CA LEU A 45 8.85 18.16 -1.11
C LEU A 45 10.04 18.25 -0.12
N ILE A 46 10.90 17.23 -0.09
CA ILE A 46 12.05 17.22 0.81
C ILE A 46 13.34 17.48 0.04
N GLY A 47 14.12 18.48 0.46
CA GLY A 47 15.42 18.80 -0.09
C GLY A 47 15.72 20.29 -0.10
N ASN A 48 16.83 20.65 -0.74
CA ASN A 48 17.25 22.04 -0.83
C ASN A 48 16.29 22.87 -1.69
N VAL A 49 15.82 24.00 -1.12
CA VAL A 49 14.78 24.85 -1.71
C VAL A 49 15.17 25.39 -3.08
N GLU A 50 16.39 25.89 -3.22
CA GLU A 50 16.85 26.50 -4.48
C GLU A 50 17.03 25.45 -5.57
N THR A 51 17.57 24.28 -5.21
CA THR A 51 17.73 23.15 -6.13
C THR A 51 16.38 22.66 -6.66
N ILE A 52 15.41 22.42 -5.78
CA ILE A 52 14.07 21.94 -6.17
C ILE A 52 13.35 22.95 -7.07
N LYS A 53 13.42 24.22 -6.75
CA LYS A 53 12.83 25.29 -7.62
C LYS A 53 13.50 25.37 -8.99
N ALA A 54 14.85 25.23 -9.03
CA ALA A 54 15.59 25.22 -10.29
C ALA A 54 15.24 24.00 -11.15
N ASP A 55 15.13 22.81 -10.55
CA ASP A 55 14.78 21.58 -11.27
C ASP A 55 13.33 21.61 -11.75
N ALA A 56 12.40 22.14 -10.95
CA ALA A 56 11.03 22.36 -11.38
C ALA A 56 10.93 23.30 -12.58
N ALA A 57 11.64 24.43 -12.55
CA ALA A 57 11.70 25.36 -13.68
C ALA A 57 12.31 24.70 -14.93
N LYS A 58 13.35 23.90 -14.79
CA LYS A 58 14.03 23.17 -15.86
C LYS A 58 13.12 22.16 -16.56
N CYS A 59 12.31 21.41 -15.80
CA CYS A 59 11.37 20.44 -16.37
C CYS A 59 9.99 21.04 -16.70
N GLY A 60 9.78 22.35 -16.45
CA GLY A 60 8.54 23.07 -16.76
C GLY A 60 7.38 22.75 -15.80
N ALA A 61 7.68 22.26 -14.59
CA ALA A 61 6.66 21.95 -13.59
C ALA A 61 6.35 23.17 -12.70
N ASN A 62 5.07 23.52 -12.55
CA ASN A 62 4.64 24.51 -11.60
C ASN A 62 4.36 23.85 -10.22
N ILE A 63 5.24 24.11 -9.26
CA ILE A 63 5.13 23.58 -7.89
C ILE A 63 4.68 24.67 -6.89
N GLU A 64 4.13 25.78 -7.37
CA GLU A 64 3.59 26.84 -6.50
C GLU A 64 2.43 26.28 -5.66
N GLY A 65 2.54 26.42 -4.33
CA GLY A 65 1.62 25.82 -3.37
C GLY A 65 2.15 24.56 -2.69
N ALA A 66 3.22 23.94 -3.19
CA ALA A 66 3.94 22.90 -2.44
C ALA A 66 4.81 23.53 -1.34
N THR A 67 4.88 22.87 -0.19
CA THR A 67 5.84 23.21 0.86
C THR A 67 7.17 22.50 0.56
N ILE A 68 8.29 23.20 0.64
CA ILE A 68 9.62 22.58 0.50
C ILE A 68 10.31 22.62 1.86
N VAL A 69 10.80 21.47 2.32
CA VAL A 69 11.48 21.32 3.61
C VAL A 69 12.89 20.79 3.38
N ASP A 70 13.88 21.56 3.81
CA ASP A 70 15.30 21.14 3.80
C ASP A 70 15.64 20.54 5.17
N PRO A 71 15.93 19.23 5.27
CA PRO A 71 16.29 18.59 6.53
C PRO A 71 17.48 19.24 7.25
N LYS A 72 18.41 19.84 6.51
CA LYS A 72 19.60 20.50 7.06
C LYS A 72 19.29 21.85 7.72
N ASN A 73 18.16 22.45 7.38
CA ASN A 73 17.71 23.75 7.87
C ASN A 73 16.35 23.66 8.55
N PHE A 74 15.98 22.49 9.09
CA PHE A 74 14.70 22.27 9.74
C PHE A 74 14.77 22.55 11.24
N ASP A 75 13.96 23.51 11.72
CA ASP A 75 14.02 24.00 13.11
C ASP A 75 13.83 22.90 14.17
N ASN A 76 12.99 21.91 13.88
CA ASN A 76 12.66 20.83 14.81
C ASN A 76 13.49 19.56 14.60
N ILE A 77 14.66 19.65 13.97
CA ILE A 77 15.47 18.47 13.62
C ILE A 77 15.87 17.65 14.85
N ASP A 78 16.18 18.30 15.97
CA ASP A 78 16.54 17.62 17.20
C ASP A 78 15.46 16.68 17.73
N LYS A 79 14.17 17.10 17.64
CA LYS A 79 13.04 16.24 18.01
C LYS A 79 12.98 14.97 17.14
N TYR A 80 13.27 15.09 15.84
CA TYR A 80 13.28 13.96 14.90
C TYR A 80 14.44 13.01 15.19
N ILE A 81 15.61 13.56 15.51
CA ILE A 81 16.81 12.77 15.89
C ILE A 81 16.53 12.01 17.19
N ASP A 82 16.02 12.67 18.22
CA ASP A 82 15.71 12.05 19.51
C ASP A 82 14.68 10.93 19.38
N GLU A 83 13.62 11.13 18.58
CA GLU A 83 12.62 10.11 18.30
C GLU A 83 13.24 8.90 17.57
N LEU A 84 14.13 9.12 16.58
CA LEU A 84 14.78 8.02 15.89
C LEU A 84 15.70 7.22 16.80
N VAL A 85 16.46 7.87 17.69
CA VAL A 85 17.29 7.21 18.71
C VAL A 85 16.42 6.34 19.62
N GLU A 86 15.29 6.86 20.13
CA GLU A 86 14.39 6.10 20.97
C GLU A 86 13.77 4.90 20.24
N LEU A 87 13.34 5.08 18.99
CA LEU A 87 12.81 3.99 18.15
C LEU A 87 13.81 2.87 17.90
N ARG A 88 15.10 3.20 17.88
CA ARG A 88 16.19 2.29 17.53
C ARG A 88 17.09 1.95 18.71
N LYS A 89 16.71 2.26 19.94
CA LYS A 89 17.50 2.03 21.15
C LYS A 89 17.96 0.57 21.33
N THR A 90 17.12 -0.40 20.93
CA THR A 90 17.47 -1.83 20.97
C THR A 90 18.55 -2.22 19.97
N LYS A 91 18.86 -1.35 19.00
CA LYS A 91 19.91 -1.50 17.99
C LYS A 91 21.11 -0.60 18.28
N ASN A 92 21.11 0.08 19.45
CA ASN A 92 22.17 0.99 19.92
C ASN A 92 22.52 2.10 18.89
N LEU A 93 21.51 2.64 18.19
CA LEU A 93 21.72 3.76 17.26
C LEU A 93 22.22 4.97 18.04
N SER A 94 23.39 5.50 17.69
CA SER A 94 23.92 6.72 18.31
C SER A 94 23.19 7.97 17.81
N ARG A 95 23.31 9.08 18.58
CA ARG A 95 22.72 10.37 18.14
C ARG A 95 23.39 10.89 16.87
N GLU A 96 24.69 10.66 16.70
CA GLU A 96 25.46 11.06 15.52
C GLU A 96 24.93 10.33 14.27
N GLU A 97 24.75 9.01 14.35
CA GLU A 97 24.17 8.21 13.25
C GLU A 97 22.74 8.63 12.95
N ALA A 98 21.94 8.90 13.99
CA ALA A 98 20.57 9.38 13.81
C ALA A 98 20.53 10.78 13.14
N THR A 99 21.50 11.65 13.49
CA THR A 99 21.65 12.96 12.84
C THR A 99 21.99 12.82 11.36
N GLU A 100 22.93 11.95 11.03
CA GLU A 100 23.29 11.67 9.64
C GLU A 100 22.07 11.17 8.86
N ILE A 101 21.36 10.16 9.39
CA ILE A 101 20.15 9.62 8.75
C ILE A 101 19.11 10.72 8.53
N MET A 102 18.79 11.51 9.56
CA MET A 102 17.75 12.55 9.45
C MET A 102 18.11 13.68 8.48
N THR A 103 19.41 13.95 8.28
CA THR A 103 19.85 15.04 7.39
C THR A 103 20.20 14.61 5.98
N THR A 104 20.41 13.30 5.74
CA THR A 104 20.87 12.78 4.43
C THR A 104 19.92 11.79 3.77
N GLU A 105 18.95 11.21 4.53
CA GLU A 105 18.01 10.20 4.03
C GLU A 105 16.58 10.76 3.96
N PRO A 106 16.15 11.37 2.84
CA PRO A 106 14.85 12.05 2.73
C PRO A 106 13.65 11.16 3.07
N ARG A 107 13.73 9.85 2.78
CA ARG A 107 12.67 8.88 3.09
C ARG A 107 12.50 8.70 4.60
N PHE A 108 13.59 8.62 5.36
CA PHE A 108 13.55 8.54 6.81
C PHE A 108 13.01 9.83 7.42
N PHE A 109 13.47 10.99 6.93
CA PHE A 109 12.97 12.28 7.35
C PHE A 109 11.46 12.42 7.06
N GLY A 110 11.02 12.06 5.85
CA GLY A 110 9.61 12.10 5.47
C GLY A 110 8.75 11.14 6.30
N CYS A 111 9.21 9.92 6.56
CA CYS A 111 8.53 9.02 7.49
C CYS A 111 8.45 9.60 8.90
N MET A 112 9.47 10.35 9.36
CA MET A 112 9.43 10.99 10.67
C MET A 112 8.42 12.14 10.70
N MET A 113 8.27 12.92 9.63
CA MET A 113 7.19 13.91 9.48
C MET A 113 5.82 13.27 9.66
N VAL A 114 5.59 12.13 8.99
CA VAL A 114 4.32 11.38 9.09
C VAL A 114 4.14 10.88 10.53
N ARG A 115 5.14 10.26 11.12
CA ARG A 115 5.06 9.72 12.48
C ARG A 115 4.74 10.78 13.53
N LEU A 116 5.29 11.97 13.42
CA LEU A 116 5.13 13.06 14.39
C LEU A 116 3.92 13.95 14.09
N GLY A 117 3.19 13.70 13.00
CA GLY A 117 1.97 14.41 12.62
C GLY A 117 2.21 15.72 11.86
N ASP A 118 3.42 15.96 11.37
CA ASP A 118 3.73 17.11 10.50
C ASP A 118 3.28 16.86 9.05
N ALA A 119 3.00 15.60 8.71
CA ALA A 119 2.35 15.17 7.48
C ALA A 119 1.43 13.97 7.74
N ASP A 120 0.55 13.67 6.80
CA ASP A 120 -0.45 12.61 6.94
C ASP A 120 -0.03 11.28 6.28
N GLY A 121 0.81 11.35 5.25
CA GLY A 121 1.30 10.16 4.52
C GLY A 121 2.51 10.47 3.66
N LEU A 122 3.10 9.42 3.06
CA LEU A 122 4.28 9.53 2.21
C LEU A 122 4.15 8.63 0.99
N VAL A 123 4.63 9.12 -0.16
CA VAL A 123 4.78 8.34 -1.40
C VAL A 123 6.21 8.50 -1.90
N ALA A 124 6.93 7.37 -2.08
CA ALA A 124 8.32 7.31 -2.55
C ALA A 124 8.52 6.11 -3.48
N GLY A 125 9.72 5.91 -4.02
CA GLY A 125 10.08 4.74 -4.83
C GLY A 125 10.20 5.03 -6.33
N SER A 126 9.97 6.27 -6.77
CA SER A 126 10.17 6.63 -8.19
C SER A 126 11.64 6.50 -8.60
N ASN A 127 12.54 6.80 -7.68
CA ASN A 127 14.00 6.74 -7.87
C ASN A 127 14.72 5.79 -6.89
N SER A 128 14.04 5.27 -5.89
CA SER A 128 14.58 4.39 -4.85
C SER A 128 14.14 2.94 -5.03
N PRO A 129 14.96 1.95 -4.59
CA PRO A 129 14.50 0.58 -4.46
C PRO A 129 13.38 0.44 -3.42
N THR A 130 12.40 -0.42 -3.68
CA THR A 130 11.32 -0.79 -2.72
C THR A 130 11.85 -1.13 -1.33
N ALA A 131 12.99 -1.85 -1.25
CA ALA A 131 13.60 -2.23 0.02
C ALA A 131 13.98 -1.01 0.88
N ASP A 132 14.43 0.09 0.28
CA ASP A 132 14.83 1.31 0.99
C ASP A 132 13.61 2.11 1.49
N VAL A 133 12.54 2.16 0.68
CA VAL A 133 11.26 2.77 1.09
C VAL A 133 10.67 2.01 2.26
N LEU A 134 10.55 0.68 2.14
CA LEU A 134 10.00 -0.18 3.20
C LEU A 134 10.88 -0.18 4.45
N LYS A 135 12.22 -0.10 4.31
CA LYS A 135 13.14 0.02 5.45
C LYS A 135 12.85 1.29 6.26
N ALA A 136 12.70 2.44 5.61
CA ALA A 136 12.36 3.69 6.29
C ALA A 136 10.98 3.59 6.97
N ALA A 137 9.97 3.08 6.26
CA ALA A 137 8.62 2.90 6.79
C ALA A 137 8.60 1.97 8.02
N ILE A 138 9.18 0.78 7.93
CA ILE A 138 9.21 -0.19 9.04
C ILE A 138 10.01 0.34 10.23
N HIS A 139 11.11 1.04 10.00
CA HIS A 139 11.94 1.55 11.08
C HIS A 139 11.29 2.72 11.84
N VAL A 140 10.58 3.59 11.13
CA VAL A 140 10.01 4.83 11.68
C VAL A 140 8.53 4.70 11.99
N ILE A 141 7.71 4.30 11.02
CA ILE A 141 6.24 4.22 11.18
C ILE A 141 5.82 3.03 12.02
N LYS A 142 6.49 1.88 11.83
CA LYS A 142 6.13 0.58 12.43
C LYS A 142 4.82 0.01 11.85
N THR A 143 4.48 -1.19 12.28
CA THR A 143 3.21 -1.84 11.91
C THR A 143 2.05 -1.30 12.75
N ALA A 144 0.84 -1.43 12.20
CA ALA A 144 -0.39 -1.10 12.91
C ALA A 144 -0.60 -2.03 14.11
N PRO A 145 -1.32 -1.59 15.16
CA PRO A 145 -1.64 -2.45 16.31
C PRO A 145 -2.32 -3.75 15.88
N GLY A 146 -1.84 -4.88 16.38
CA GLY A 146 -2.35 -6.22 16.06
C GLY A 146 -1.90 -6.77 14.70
N ILE A 147 -1.11 -6.04 13.93
CA ILE A 147 -0.50 -6.47 12.66
C ILE A 147 1.02 -6.50 12.83
N ASN A 148 1.64 -7.63 12.50
CA ASN A 148 3.11 -7.78 12.55
C ASN A 148 3.75 -7.79 11.16
N THR A 149 2.93 -7.69 10.13
CA THR A 149 3.33 -7.93 8.73
C THR A 149 3.01 -6.71 7.87
N VAL A 150 4.02 -6.20 7.17
CA VAL A 150 3.85 -5.23 6.09
C VAL A 150 3.69 -6.00 4.79
N SER A 151 2.65 -5.71 4.03
CA SER A 151 2.33 -6.36 2.75
C SER A 151 1.87 -5.34 1.72
N SER A 152 1.42 -5.82 0.57
CA SER A 152 0.88 -4.96 -0.48
C SER A 152 -0.42 -5.50 -1.05
N THR A 153 -1.20 -4.61 -1.66
CA THR A 153 -2.35 -5.02 -2.47
C THR A 153 -2.40 -4.24 -3.78
N PHE A 154 -2.93 -4.88 -4.82
CA PHE A 154 -3.38 -4.22 -6.03
C PHE A 154 -4.90 -4.23 -6.08
N ILE A 155 -5.51 -3.11 -6.43
CA ILE A 155 -6.91 -3.07 -6.80
C ILE A 155 -6.96 -3.30 -8.30
N MET A 156 -7.51 -4.46 -8.69
CA MET A 156 -7.73 -4.82 -10.09
C MET A 156 -9.12 -4.31 -10.50
N GLU A 157 -9.18 -3.53 -11.57
CA GLU A 157 -10.44 -3.06 -12.17
C GLU A 157 -10.62 -3.78 -13.51
N THR A 158 -11.59 -4.70 -13.57
CA THR A 158 -11.87 -5.49 -14.77
C THR A 158 -12.80 -4.73 -15.71
N ALA A 159 -12.50 -4.75 -17.02
CA ALA A 159 -13.23 -3.96 -18.02
C ALA A 159 -14.71 -4.34 -18.18
N ASP A 160 -15.04 -5.60 -17.88
CA ASP A 160 -16.39 -6.15 -18.07
C ASP A 160 -17.27 -6.13 -16.80
N GLY A 161 -16.70 -5.79 -15.65
CA GLY A 161 -17.43 -5.72 -14.38
C GLY A 161 -17.88 -7.05 -13.79
N ASN A 162 -17.46 -8.19 -14.36
CA ASN A 162 -18.02 -9.51 -14.04
C ASN A 162 -17.54 -10.14 -12.73
N PHE A 163 -16.42 -9.68 -12.16
CA PHE A 163 -15.85 -10.27 -10.96
C PHE A 163 -15.74 -9.25 -9.82
N GLY A 164 -15.70 -9.73 -8.58
CA GLY A 164 -15.68 -8.88 -7.41
C GLY A 164 -16.93 -8.01 -7.28
N ASP A 165 -16.78 -6.76 -6.88
CA ASP A 165 -17.85 -5.79 -6.79
C ASP A 165 -17.77 -4.80 -7.96
N ASN A 166 -18.63 -4.96 -8.95
CA ASN A 166 -18.64 -4.13 -10.16
C ASN A 166 -17.28 -4.10 -10.89
N GLY A 167 -16.60 -5.23 -10.94
CA GLY A 167 -15.28 -5.38 -11.56
C GLY A 167 -14.10 -5.06 -10.67
N LEU A 168 -14.33 -4.64 -9.43
CA LEU A 168 -13.25 -4.35 -8.47
C LEU A 168 -12.94 -5.55 -7.60
N ILE A 169 -11.69 -5.98 -7.62
CA ILE A 169 -11.19 -7.09 -6.83
C ILE A 169 -9.76 -6.79 -6.34
N LEU A 170 -9.46 -7.06 -5.06
CA LEU A 170 -8.15 -6.82 -4.50
C LEU A 170 -7.31 -8.09 -4.50
N PHE A 171 -6.06 -7.99 -4.93
CA PHE A 171 -5.08 -9.07 -4.95
C PHE A 171 -3.97 -8.78 -3.94
N ALA A 172 -3.69 -9.68 -3.01
CA ALA A 172 -2.65 -9.53 -1.97
C ALA A 172 -2.05 -10.90 -1.53
N ASP A 173 -0.78 -10.97 -1.16
CA ASP A 173 0.30 -10.01 -1.39
C ASP A 173 0.88 -10.21 -2.79
N CYS A 174 1.22 -9.11 -3.44
CA CYS A 174 1.75 -9.18 -4.81
C CYS A 174 3.14 -8.54 -4.99
N ALA A 175 3.72 -7.91 -3.92
CA ALA A 175 4.96 -7.17 -4.09
C ALA A 175 5.96 -7.21 -2.91
N VAL A 176 5.61 -7.73 -1.73
CA VAL A 176 6.43 -7.55 -0.51
C VAL A 176 6.97 -8.86 0.06
N ILE A 177 6.13 -9.86 0.39
CA ILE A 177 6.54 -11.03 1.15
C ILE A 177 6.67 -12.26 0.26
N PRO A 178 7.91 -12.76 0.04
CA PRO A 178 8.12 -13.89 -0.87
C PRO A 178 7.39 -15.16 -0.46
N GLU A 179 7.48 -15.54 0.81
CA GLU A 179 6.92 -16.78 1.34
C GLU A 179 6.29 -16.51 2.71
N PRO A 180 5.04 -16.03 2.76
CA PRO A 180 4.35 -15.78 4.02
C PRO A 180 4.03 -17.09 4.75
N ASN A 181 4.21 -17.10 6.08
CA ASN A 181 3.67 -18.15 6.94
C ASN A 181 2.16 -17.93 7.21
N ALA A 182 1.51 -18.83 7.96
CA ALA A 182 0.08 -18.75 8.21
C ALA A 182 -0.34 -17.46 8.97
N GLU A 183 0.45 -17.03 9.96
CA GLU A 183 0.20 -15.78 10.69
C GLU A 183 0.30 -14.56 9.77
N GLN A 184 1.31 -14.54 8.90
CA GLN A 184 1.48 -13.47 7.91
C GLN A 184 0.35 -13.46 6.87
N LEU A 185 -0.15 -14.63 6.44
CA LEU A 185 -1.32 -14.70 5.56
C LEU A 185 -2.58 -14.14 6.24
N ALA A 186 -2.78 -14.42 7.52
CA ALA A 186 -3.87 -13.83 8.30
C ALA A 186 -3.71 -12.31 8.43
N ASP A 187 -2.50 -11.80 8.68
CA ASP A 187 -2.21 -10.36 8.70
C ASP A 187 -2.50 -9.70 7.34
N ILE A 188 -2.09 -10.34 6.23
CA ILE A 188 -2.37 -9.87 4.86
C ILE A 188 -3.89 -9.77 4.64
N ALA A 189 -4.64 -10.78 5.04
CA ALA A 189 -6.11 -10.77 4.94
C ALA A 189 -6.73 -9.59 5.71
N CYS A 190 -6.34 -9.39 6.97
CA CYS A 190 -6.81 -8.28 7.80
C CYS A 190 -6.47 -6.91 7.20
N ALA A 191 -5.23 -6.74 6.76
CA ALA A 191 -4.77 -5.48 6.17
C ALA A 191 -5.49 -5.19 4.84
N THR A 192 -5.70 -6.21 4.00
CA THR A 192 -6.39 -6.05 2.72
C THR A 192 -7.87 -5.76 2.91
N ALA A 193 -8.53 -6.40 3.89
CA ALA A 193 -9.91 -6.09 4.25
C ALA A 193 -10.06 -4.63 4.72
N ALA A 194 -9.12 -4.13 5.53
CA ALA A 194 -9.10 -2.73 5.94
C ALA A 194 -8.91 -1.76 4.76
N THR A 195 -8.02 -2.10 3.82
CA THR A 195 -7.79 -1.31 2.59
C THR A 195 -9.03 -1.30 1.69
N ALA A 196 -9.68 -2.45 1.49
CA ALA A 196 -10.91 -2.54 0.70
C ALA A 196 -12.02 -1.65 1.27
N ALA A 197 -12.20 -1.65 2.60
CA ALA A 197 -13.22 -0.84 3.26
C ALA A 197 -12.88 0.67 3.23
N SER A 198 -11.63 1.07 3.53
CA SER A 198 -11.27 2.49 3.68
C SER A 198 -11.06 3.19 2.33
N VAL A 199 -10.29 2.59 1.42
CA VAL A 199 -9.91 3.19 0.14
C VAL A 199 -11.03 3.03 -0.88
N VAL A 200 -11.49 1.77 -1.07
CA VAL A 200 -12.47 1.44 -2.12
C VAL A 200 -13.90 1.65 -1.64
N GLY A 201 -14.18 1.35 -0.37
CA GLY A 201 -15.52 1.41 0.22
C GLY A 201 -16.32 0.11 0.00
N LEU A 202 -15.62 -1.02 -0.12
CA LEU A 202 -16.22 -2.34 -0.28
C LEU A 202 -16.47 -3.02 1.07
N GLU A 203 -17.51 -3.86 1.13
CA GLU A 203 -17.66 -4.84 2.20
C GLU A 203 -16.73 -6.03 1.92
N PRO A 204 -15.73 -6.31 2.79
CA PRO A 204 -14.72 -7.31 2.48
C PRO A 204 -15.27 -8.75 2.48
N ARG A 205 -14.98 -9.48 1.41
CA ARG A 205 -15.21 -10.92 1.27
C ARG A 205 -13.91 -11.57 0.81
N VAL A 206 -13.16 -12.10 1.80
CA VAL A 206 -11.77 -12.54 1.63
C VAL A 206 -11.73 -14.04 1.31
N ALA A 207 -11.17 -14.40 0.16
CA ALA A 207 -10.82 -15.77 -0.19
C ALA A 207 -9.33 -16.04 0.07
N MET A 208 -9.04 -17.00 0.94
CA MET A 208 -7.69 -17.51 1.19
C MET A 208 -7.38 -18.57 0.13
N LEU A 209 -6.52 -18.21 -0.84
CA LEU A 209 -6.31 -19.02 -2.05
C LEU A 209 -5.37 -20.19 -1.86
N SER A 210 -5.68 -21.29 -2.54
CA SER A 210 -4.88 -22.49 -2.65
C SER A 210 -5.18 -23.20 -3.97
N PHE A 211 -4.39 -24.21 -4.32
CA PHE A 211 -4.76 -25.16 -5.37
C PHE A 211 -5.79 -26.22 -4.90
N SER A 212 -6.17 -26.21 -3.62
CA SER A 212 -7.20 -27.02 -2.98
C SER A 212 -8.46 -26.20 -2.67
N THR A 213 -9.61 -26.86 -2.61
CA THR A 213 -10.86 -26.30 -2.08
C THR A 213 -11.44 -27.26 -1.06
N LYS A 214 -11.57 -26.80 0.21
CA LYS A 214 -12.23 -27.52 1.32
C LYS A 214 -11.76 -28.98 1.44
N GLY A 215 -10.42 -29.17 1.50
CA GLY A 215 -9.80 -30.49 1.70
C GLY A 215 -9.73 -31.36 0.46
N SER A 216 -9.92 -30.82 -0.75
CA SER A 216 -9.80 -31.58 -2.00
C SER A 216 -8.39 -32.11 -2.27
N ALA A 217 -7.36 -31.52 -1.65
CA ALA A 217 -5.99 -32.02 -1.66
C ALA A 217 -5.37 -31.99 -0.27
N LYS A 218 -4.34 -32.84 -0.04
CA LYS A 218 -3.55 -32.87 1.21
C LYS A 218 -2.09 -32.55 0.89
N HIS A 219 -1.60 -31.42 1.41
CA HIS A 219 -0.23 -30.98 1.20
C HIS A 219 0.13 -29.89 2.21
N PRO A 220 1.39 -29.77 2.69
CA PRO A 220 1.78 -28.70 3.64
C PRO A 220 1.44 -27.28 3.17
N LEU A 221 1.42 -27.00 1.87
CA LEU A 221 0.98 -25.71 1.32
C LEU A 221 -0.52 -25.47 1.52
N VAL A 222 -1.33 -26.53 1.55
CA VAL A 222 -2.77 -26.46 1.87
C VAL A 222 -2.95 -26.24 3.36
N ASP A 223 -2.24 -27.01 4.19
CA ASP A 223 -2.28 -26.92 5.64
C ASP A 223 -1.94 -25.51 6.13
N LYS A 224 -0.96 -24.84 5.48
CA LYS A 224 -0.59 -23.44 5.75
C LYS A 224 -1.78 -22.49 5.59
N VAL A 225 -2.55 -22.64 4.52
CA VAL A 225 -3.70 -21.76 4.24
C VAL A 225 -4.86 -22.07 5.18
N GLN A 226 -5.11 -23.35 5.47
CA GLN A 226 -6.11 -23.76 6.46
C GLN A 226 -5.79 -23.20 7.86
N TYR A 227 -4.53 -23.29 8.28
CA TYR A 227 -4.09 -22.72 9.55
C TYR A 227 -4.23 -21.18 9.57
N ALA A 228 -4.01 -20.49 8.46
CA ALA A 228 -4.28 -19.06 8.37
C ALA A 228 -5.77 -18.73 8.59
N CYS A 229 -6.69 -19.58 8.10
CA CYS A 229 -8.11 -19.43 8.37
C CYS A 229 -8.46 -19.65 9.84
N GLU A 230 -7.85 -20.65 10.50
CA GLU A 230 -8.01 -20.88 11.94
C GLU A 230 -7.58 -19.66 12.76
N ILE A 231 -6.44 -19.03 12.39
CA ILE A 231 -5.97 -17.80 13.04
C ILE A 231 -6.98 -16.65 12.86
N LEU A 232 -7.59 -16.50 11.68
CA LEU A 232 -8.63 -15.49 11.44
C LEU A 232 -9.88 -15.73 12.29
N ASP A 233 -10.28 -17.01 12.48
CA ASP A 233 -11.38 -17.39 13.36
C ASP A 233 -11.05 -17.06 14.82
N GLU A 234 -9.86 -17.40 15.30
CA GLU A 234 -9.38 -17.10 16.65
C GLU A 234 -9.33 -15.59 16.94
N ARG A 235 -8.97 -14.79 15.93
CA ARG A 235 -8.94 -13.31 16.03
C ARG A 235 -10.33 -12.68 16.01
N ASN A 236 -11.40 -13.46 15.76
CA ASN A 236 -12.78 -12.98 15.64
C ASN A 236 -12.89 -11.74 14.71
N VAL A 237 -12.35 -11.85 13.52
CA VAL A 237 -12.33 -10.74 12.56
C VAL A 237 -13.74 -10.30 12.15
N ASN A 238 -13.94 -9.01 11.87
CA ASN A 238 -15.24 -8.41 11.58
C ASN A 238 -15.61 -8.37 10.09
N PHE A 239 -15.01 -9.23 9.28
CA PHE A 239 -15.28 -9.36 7.85
C PHE A 239 -15.50 -10.83 7.46
N SER A 240 -16.16 -11.07 6.32
CA SER A 240 -16.37 -12.41 5.80
C SER A 240 -15.10 -12.94 5.16
N PHE A 241 -14.68 -14.14 5.54
CA PHE A 241 -13.58 -14.85 4.90
C PHE A 241 -13.91 -16.32 4.74
N ASP A 242 -13.22 -16.99 3.84
CA ASP A 242 -13.26 -18.44 3.68
C ASP A 242 -11.99 -18.98 3.01
N GLY A 243 -11.66 -20.21 3.26
CA GLY A 243 -10.49 -20.91 2.73
C GLY A 243 -10.40 -22.35 3.24
N GLU A 244 -9.54 -23.14 2.68
CA GLU A 244 -8.79 -22.79 1.45
C GLU A 244 -9.71 -22.94 0.23
N LEU A 245 -9.55 -22.04 -0.74
CA LEU A 245 -10.32 -22.02 -1.98
C LEU A 245 -9.41 -21.96 -3.22
N GLN A 246 -9.76 -22.69 -4.26
CA GLN A 246 -9.22 -22.45 -5.58
C GLN A 246 -9.76 -21.12 -6.14
N ALA A 247 -8.98 -20.46 -7.01
CA ALA A 247 -9.37 -19.16 -7.56
C ALA A 247 -10.70 -19.18 -8.30
N ASP A 248 -10.98 -20.24 -9.09
CA ASP A 248 -12.27 -20.41 -9.78
C ASP A 248 -13.45 -20.59 -8.81
N ALA A 249 -13.23 -21.32 -7.70
CA ALA A 249 -14.25 -21.47 -6.66
C ALA A 249 -14.48 -20.17 -5.87
N ALA A 250 -13.45 -19.31 -5.74
CA ALA A 250 -13.55 -18.05 -5.04
C ALA A 250 -14.40 -17.01 -5.79
N ILE A 251 -14.30 -16.96 -7.15
CA ILE A 251 -14.85 -15.87 -7.96
C ILE A 251 -16.00 -16.26 -8.88
N VAL A 252 -16.24 -17.56 -9.13
CA VAL A 252 -17.31 -18.02 -10.03
C VAL A 252 -18.41 -18.69 -9.22
N GLU A 253 -19.59 -18.08 -9.18
CA GLU A 253 -20.71 -18.50 -8.33
C GLU A 253 -21.09 -19.97 -8.51
N ALA A 254 -21.27 -20.44 -9.75
CA ALA A 254 -21.64 -21.84 -10.02
C ALA A 254 -20.58 -22.84 -9.55
N ILE A 255 -19.29 -22.46 -9.58
CA ILE A 255 -18.17 -23.29 -9.12
C ILE A 255 -18.11 -23.25 -7.59
N GLY A 256 -18.23 -22.07 -7.00
CA GLY A 256 -18.24 -21.86 -5.55
C GLY A 256 -19.36 -22.65 -4.87
N ALA A 257 -20.59 -22.53 -5.38
CA ALA A 257 -21.74 -23.29 -4.88
C ALA A 257 -21.55 -24.81 -4.91
N LYS A 258 -20.83 -25.32 -5.93
CA LYS A 258 -20.55 -26.77 -6.07
C LYS A 258 -19.41 -27.24 -5.18
N LYS A 259 -18.29 -26.48 -5.13
CA LYS A 259 -17.06 -26.90 -4.45
C LYS A 259 -17.01 -26.55 -2.97
N ALA A 260 -17.70 -25.49 -2.57
CA ALA A 260 -17.77 -24.98 -1.19
C ALA A 260 -19.20 -24.63 -0.77
N PRO A 261 -20.13 -25.62 -0.72
CA PRO A 261 -21.52 -25.39 -0.41
C PRO A 261 -21.66 -24.75 1.00
N GLY A 262 -22.46 -23.70 1.11
CA GLY A 262 -22.69 -22.96 2.37
C GLY A 262 -21.66 -21.87 2.68
N SER A 263 -20.62 -21.71 1.87
CA SER A 263 -19.69 -20.59 1.99
C SER A 263 -20.38 -19.27 1.68
N LYS A 264 -20.08 -18.24 2.48
CA LYS A 264 -20.54 -16.86 2.24
C LYS A 264 -19.60 -16.07 1.31
N VAL A 265 -18.47 -16.65 0.94
CA VAL A 265 -17.39 -16.01 0.17
C VAL A 265 -17.22 -16.67 -1.20
N ALA A 266 -17.26 -18.02 -1.25
CA ALA A 266 -17.05 -18.75 -2.49
C ALA A 266 -18.04 -18.32 -3.58
N GLY A 267 -17.51 -17.98 -4.75
CA GLY A 267 -18.25 -17.43 -5.88
C GLY A 267 -18.48 -15.90 -5.85
N HIS A 268 -18.20 -15.25 -4.73
CA HIS A 268 -18.48 -13.83 -4.50
C HIS A 268 -17.32 -13.05 -3.87
N ALA A 269 -16.10 -13.62 -3.84
CA ALA A 269 -14.95 -12.97 -3.27
C ALA A 269 -14.61 -11.67 -4.02
N ASN A 270 -14.30 -10.62 -3.25
CA ASN A 270 -13.76 -9.36 -3.77
C ASN A 270 -12.33 -9.08 -3.27
N ILE A 271 -11.77 -10.01 -2.47
CA ILE A 271 -10.39 -10.00 -2.03
C ILE A 271 -9.82 -11.41 -2.21
N LEU A 272 -8.67 -11.50 -2.90
CA LEU A 272 -7.93 -12.74 -3.11
C LEU A 272 -6.59 -12.64 -2.40
N VAL A 273 -6.40 -13.46 -1.35
CA VAL A 273 -5.12 -13.60 -0.65
C VAL A 273 -4.37 -14.78 -1.22
N PHE A 274 -3.25 -14.51 -1.87
CA PHE A 274 -2.39 -15.49 -2.52
C PHE A 274 -1.47 -16.18 -1.51
N PRO A 275 -1.19 -17.49 -1.67
CA PRO A 275 -0.40 -18.25 -0.70
C PRO A 275 1.10 -17.89 -0.69
N ASP A 276 1.58 -17.22 -1.71
CA ASP A 276 2.96 -16.77 -1.86
C ASP A 276 3.06 -15.64 -2.89
N LEU A 277 4.20 -14.92 -2.88
CA LEU A 277 4.44 -13.79 -3.76
C LEU A 277 4.47 -14.18 -5.25
N GLN A 278 4.97 -15.37 -5.58
CA GLN A 278 5.08 -15.79 -6.97
C GLN A 278 3.69 -15.90 -7.58
N SER A 279 2.76 -16.57 -6.88
CA SER A 279 1.39 -16.73 -7.36
C SER A 279 0.66 -15.39 -7.46
N GLY A 280 0.80 -14.50 -6.47
CA GLY A 280 0.19 -13.18 -6.49
C GLY A 280 0.78 -12.27 -7.58
N ASN A 281 2.11 -12.20 -7.68
CA ASN A 281 2.80 -11.35 -8.65
C ASN A 281 2.56 -11.79 -10.09
N ILE A 282 2.59 -13.09 -10.35
CA ILE A 282 2.28 -13.66 -11.67
C ILE A 282 0.79 -13.46 -11.97
N GLY A 283 -0.09 -13.73 -10.99
CA GLY A 283 -1.54 -13.65 -11.15
C GLY A 283 -2.02 -12.27 -11.57
N TYR A 284 -1.64 -11.20 -10.85
CA TYR A 284 -2.11 -9.86 -11.22
C TYR A 284 -1.59 -9.42 -12.60
N LYS A 285 -0.35 -9.76 -12.97
CA LYS A 285 0.20 -9.44 -14.29
C LYS A 285 -0.50 -10.16 -15.42
N LEU A 286 -0.87 -11.44 -15.22
CA LEU A 286 -1.64 -12.19 -16.21
C LEU A 286 -3.02 -11.55 -16.40
N VAL A 287 -3.71 -11.22 -15.33
CA VAL A 287 -5.03 -10.55 -15.40
C VAL A 287 -4.91 -9.18 -16.07
N GLN A 288 -3.91 -8.39 -15.70
CA GLN A 288 -3.66 -7.09 -16.33
C GLN A 288 -3.42 -7.22 -17.83
N ARG A 289 -2.56 -8.16 -18.26
CA ARG A 289 -2.13 -8.27 -19.67
C ARG A 289 -3.11 -9.03 -20.55
N PHE A 290 -3.69 -10.13 -20.06
CA PHE A 290 -4.60 -10.94 -20.85
C PHE A 290 -6.06 -10.49 -20.79
N ALA A 291 -6.51 -10.05 -19.63
CA ALA A 291 -7.89 -9.59 -19.44
C ALA A 291 -8.06 -8.07 -19.64
N GLY A 292 -6.96 -7.32 -19.88
CA GLY A 292 -7.02 -5.88 -20.04
C GLY A 292 -7.48 -5.12 -18.78
N ALA A 293 -7.34 -5.75 -17.61
CA ALA A 293 -7.66 -5.10 -16.36
C ALA A 293 -6.67 -3.98 -16.01
N GLU A 294 -7.15 -2.91 -15.41
CA GLU A 294 -6.28 -1.92 -14.78
C GLU A 294 -5.83 -2.43 -13.42
N ALA A 295 -4.55 -2.17 -13.07
CA ALA A 295 -3.95 -2.58 -11.81
C ALA A 295 -3.47 -1.34 -11.05
N HIS A 296 -4.23 -0.93 -10.04
CA HIS A 296 -3.93 0.23 -9.22
C HIS A 296 -3.14 -0.19 -7.97
N GLY A 297 -1.87 0.23 -7.90
CA GLY A 297 -0.95 -0.14 -6.82
C GLY A 297 0.51 -0.26 -7.27
N PRO A 298 1.41 -0.88 -6.47
CA PRO A 298 1.08 -1.53 -5.19
C PRO A 298 0.71 -0.54 -4.09
N ILE A 299 -0.31 -0.85 -3.32
CA ILE A 299 -0.68 -0.11 -2.12
C ILE A 299 -0.06 -0.84 -0.93
N VAL A 300 0.83 -0.20 -0.20
CA VAL A 300 1.44 -0.76 1.00
C VAL A 300 0.44 -0.74 2.15
N GLN A 301 0.36 -1.83 2.87
CA GLN A 301 -0.58 -2.03 3.96
C GLN A 301 0.05 -2.69 5.20
N GLY A 302 -0.63 -2.62 6.33
CA GLY A 302 -0.11 -3.13 7.59
C GLY A 302 0.77 -2.15 8.36
N LEU A 303 1.08 -0.97 7.83
CA LEU A 303 1.76 0.11 8.53
C LEU A 303 0.79 0.91 9.43
N ASN A 304 1.31 1.49 10.51
CA ASN A 304 0.52 2.31 11.44
C ASN A 304 0.01 3.62 10.81
N GLN A 305 0.76 4.14 9.82
CA GLN A 305 0.40 5.32 9.02
C GLN A 305 0.78 5.05 7.56
N PRO A 306 0.10 5.65 6.56
CA PRO A 306 0.29 5.30 5.17
C PRO A 306 1.65 5.78 4.62
N VAL A 307 2.42 4.83 4.15
CA VAL A 307 3.62 5.03 3.34
C VAL A 307 3.53 4.08 2.16
N ASN A 308 3.50 4.63 0.95
CA ASN A 308 3.39 3.84 -0.28
C ASN A 308 4.66 3.88 -1.11
N ASP A 309 4.90 2.78 -1.81
CA ASP A 309 6.05 2.57 -2.69
C ASP A 309 5.64 2.56 -4.16
N LEU A 310 6.36 3.30 -4.97
CA LEU A 310 6.19 3.39 -6.42
C LEU A 310 7.05 2.36 -7.14
N SER A 311 6.61 1.95 -8.31
CA SER A 311 7.52 1.32 -9.27
C SER A 311 8.49 2.37 -9.85
N ARG A 312 9.77 2.03 -10.02
CA ARG A 312 10.73 2.90 -10.73
C ARG A 312 10.32 3.22 -12.18
N GLY A 313 9.44 2.40 -12.75
CA GLY A 313 8.85 2.64 -14.08
C GLY A 313 7.52 3.39 -14.05
N CYS A 314 7.11 3.99 -12.92
CA CYS A 314 5.85 4.72 -12.81
C CYS A 314 5.80 5.95 -13.72
N SER A 315 4.62 6.30 -14.15
CA SER A 315 4.30 7.54 -14.85
C SER A 315 4.01 8.69 -13.86
N VAL A 316 3.91 9.90 -14.36
CA VAL A 316 3.43 11.07 -13.60
C VAL A 316 2.04 10.81 -13.02
N GLU A 317 1.17 10.21 -13.82
CA GLU A 317 -0.20 9.89 -13.42
C GLU A 317 -0.24 8.82 -12.31
N ASP A 318 0.62 7.80 -12.39
CA ASP A 318 0.72 6.77 -11.33
C ASP A 318 1.11 7.41 -9.99
N ILE A 319 2.04 8.37 -9.99
CA ILE A 319 2.43 9.10 -8.78
C ILE A 319 1.25 9.90 -8.23
N ALA A 320 0.57 10.69 -9.08
CA ALA A 320 -0.57 11.52 -8.66
C ALA A 320 -1.74 10.65 -8.14
N ASN A 321 -2.01 9.53 -8.78
CA ASN A 321 -3.03 8.58 -8.35
C ASN A 321 -2.67 7.92 -7.02
N LEU A 322 -1.40 7.52 -6.82
CA LEU A 322 -0.96 6.93 -5.55
C LEU A 322 -0.98 7.96 -4.40
N VAL A 323 -0.72 9.24 -4.67
CA VAL A 323 -0.90 10.33 -3.70
C VAL A 323 -2.38 10.41 -3.26
N ALA A 324 -3.33 10.37 -4.21
CA ALA A 324 -4.76 10.38 -3.89
C ALA A 324 -5.18 9.13 -3.09
N ILE A 325 -4.69 7.95 -3.46
CA ILE A 325 -4.90 6.70 -2.72
C ILE A 325 -4.36 6.84 -1.29
N THR A 326 -3.11 7.32 -1.14
CA THR A 326 -2.47 7.51 0.17
C THR A 326 -3.30 8.44 1.07
N ALA A 327 -3.82 9.53 0.50
CA ALA A 327 -4.68 10.47 1.23
C ALA A 327 -5.97 9.80 1.75
N THR A 328 -6.50 8.80 1.08
CA THR A 328 -7.73 8.08 1.48
C THR A 328 -7.48 6.91 2.43
N GLN A 329 -6.23 6.46 2.61
CA GLN A 329 -5.89 5.43 3.62
C GLN A 329 -5.94 5.96 5.06
N ILE A 330 -5.94 7.28 5.24
CA ILE A 330 -5.89 7.95 6.53
C ILE A 330 -7.29 7.94 7.17
N LYS A 331 -7.35 7.40 8.40
CA LYS A 331 -8.60 7.30 9.17
C LYS A 331 -9.00 8.64 9.77
#